data_07efff0084ccb900d95cdebf5dc39e63
#
_entry.id   07efff0084ccb900d95cdebf5dc39e63
#
_cell.length_a   1.000
_cell.length_b   1.000
_cell.length_c   1.000
_cell.angle_alpha   90.00
_cell.angle_beta   90.00
_cell.angle_gamma   90.00
#
_symmetry.space_group_name_H-M   'P 1'
#
loop_
_entity.id
_entity.type
_entity.pdbx_description
1 polymer ?
#
loop_
_entity_poly.entity_id
_entity_poly.type
_entity_poly.pdbx_seq_one_letter_code
_entity_poly.pdbx_strand_id
1 'polypeptide(L)'
;DVYQTGSGTSSNMNANEVIARLASQSLGEEIHPNDHVNYGQSSNDVIPSAIHISAAMAVTEELLPSLDYLASVLEKKAKQVGKVVKTGRTHLMDAMPLRMDQELGAWATQIRNDIQRISGVLKNLGALAQGGTAVGTGINAHSEFGARVASRLTDHTGIPFRSADSYFEAISCQDTAVELSGQIKTTAVSLMKISNDLRWMNSGPLSGLAEITLKPVQPGSSIMPGKVNPVIPEAVTMAA
;
A
#
# COMPACT_ATOMS: atom_id res chain seq x y z
N ASP A 1 7.18 -4.29 24.56
CA ASP A 1 8.62 -4.04 24.62
C ASP A 1 9.11 -3.41 23.32
N VAL A 2 10.01 -2.41 23.44
CA VAL A 2 10.59 -1.71 22.28
C VAL A 2 11.67 -2.56 21.61
N TYR A 3 12.42 -3.32 22.41
CA TYR A 3 13.49 -4.18 21.93
C TYR A 3 13.00 -5.62 21.77
N GLN A 4 12.78 -6.02 20.52
CA GLN A 4 12.33 -7.35 20.14
C GLN A 4 13.32 -8.00 19.18
N THR A 5 13.24 -9.32 19.05
CA THR A 5 14.12 -10.09 18.14
C THR A 5 13.83 -9.86 16.65
N GLY A 6 12.72 -9.24 16.32
CA GLY A 6 12.26 -9.06 14.93
C GLY A 6 11.49 -10.24 14.34
N SER A 7 11.47 -11.39 15.03
CA SER A 7 10.72 -12.59 14.60
C SER A 7 9.20 -12.50 14.87
N GLY A 8 8.74 -11.50 15.61
CA GLY A 8 7.34 -11.29 15.97
C GLY A 8 6.82 -12.17 17.11
N THR A 9 7.62 -13.02 17.70
CA THR A 9 7.20 -13.93 18.77
C THR A 9 6.59 -13.19 19.96
N SER A 10 7.23 -12.12 20.44
CA SER A 10 6.71 -11.31 21.54
C SER A 10 5.37 -10.66 21.21
N SER A 11 5.19 -10.17 20.00
CA SER A 11 3.92 -9.59 19.54
C SER A 11 2.82 -10.64 19.45
N ASN A 12 3.12 -11.83 18.91
CA ASN A 12 2.18 -12.95 18.86
C ASN A 12 1.73 -13.35 20.28
N MET A 13 2.68 -13.54 21.20
CA MET A 13 2.34 -13.93 22.57
C MET A 13 1.61 -12.83 23.33
N ASN A 14 1.94 -11.56 23.13
CA ASN A 14 1.20 -10.45 23.70
C ASN A 14 -0.27 -10.46 23.23
N ALA A 15 -0.51 -10.66 21.95
CA ALA A 15 -1.87 -10.78 21.42
C ALA A 15 -2.63 -11.96 22.05
N ASN A 16 -1.99 -13.12 22.14
CA ASN A 16 -2.58 -14.31 22.76
C ASN A 16 -2.94 -14.10 24.23
N GLU A 17 -2.08 -13.44 25.01
CA GLU A 17 -2.31 -13.12 26.42
C GLU A 17 -3.47 -12.13 26.59
N VAL A 18 -3.55 -11.09 25.75
CA VAL A 18 -4.65 -10.13 25.77
C VAL A 18 -5.98 -10.81 25.42
N ILE A 19 -6.00 -11.62 24.35
CA ILE A 19 -7.19 -12.36 23.92
C ILE A 19 -7.65 -13.34 25.03
N ALA A 20 -6.70 -14.10 25.60
CA ALA A 20 -7.00 -15.04 26.69
C ALA A 20 -7.62 -14.33 27.89
N ARG A 21 -7.08 -13.17 28.30
CA ARG A 21 -7.63 -12.37 29.40
C ARG A 21 -9.05 -11.87 29.11
N LEU A 22 -9.27 -11.32 27.91
CA LEU A 22 -10.60 -10.83 27.51
C LEU A 22 -11.63 -11.98 27.46
N ALA A 23 -11.23 -13.13 26.89
CA ALA A 23 -12.06 -14.32 26.84
C ALA A 23 -12.39 -14.85 28.23
N SER A 24 -11.40 -14.91 29.16
CA SER A 24 -11.63 -15.33 30.55
C SER A 24 -12.63 -14.42 31.26
N GLN A 25 -12.52 -13.11 31.04
CA GLN A 25 -13.48 -12.15 31.64
C GLN A 25 -14.89 -12.33 31.08
N SER A 26 -15.01 -12.63 29.78
CA SER A 26 -16.32 -12.81 29.14
C SER A 26 -16.99 -14.13 29.48
N LEU A 27 -16.23 -15.19 29.64
CA LEU A 27 -16.74 -16.55 29.89
C LEU A 27 -16.88 -16.87 31.38
N GLY A 28 -16.17 -16.14 32.26
CA GLY A 28 -16.15 -16.41 33.70
C GLY A 28 -15.30 -17.65 34.08
N GLU A 29 -14.45 -18.12 33.17
CA GLU A 29 -13.54 -19.24 33.37
C GLU A 29 -12.13 -18.91 32.83
N GLU A 30 -11.12 -19.64 33.28
CA GLU A 30 -9.73 -19.39 32.86
C GLU A 30 -9.47 -19.88 31.43
N ILE A 31 -9.07 -18.95 30.56
CA ILE A 31 -8.61 -19.23 29.21
C ILE A 31 -7.10 -19.03 29.16
N HIS A 32 -6.38 -20.08 28.79
CA HIS A 32 -4.92 -20.07 28.72
C HIS A 32 -4.41 -19.58 27.35
N PRO A 33 -3.42 -18.66 27.30
CA PRO A 33 -2.95 -18.11 26.03
C PRO A 33 -2.32 -19.14 25.08
N ASN A 34 -1.60 -20.14 25.60
CA ASN A 34 -0.97 -21.17 24.75
C ASN A 34 -1.93 -22.33 24.45
N ASP A 35 -2.63 -22.84 25.49
CA ASP A 35 -3.39 -24.08 25.36
C ASP A 35 -4.74 -23.89 24.67
N HIS A 36 -5.28 -22.65 24.71
CA HIS A 36 -6.57 -22.33 24.08
C HIS A 36 -6.41 -21.37 22.91
N VAL A 37 -5.83 -20.18 23.11
CA VAL A 37 -5.80 -19.14 22.06
C VAL A 37 -4.79 -19.49 20.95
N ASN A 38 -3.56 -19.86 21.31
CA ASN A 38 -2.50 -20.20 20.36
C ASN A 38 -2.51 -21.68 19.95
N TYR A 39 -3.55 -22.43 20.33
CA TYR A 39 -3.62 -23.88 20.06
C TYR A 39 -3.47 -24.20 18.57
N GLY A 40 -2.55 -25.12 18.25
CA GLY A 40 -2.28 -25.51 16.87
C GLY A 40 -1.60 -24.43 16.02
N GLN A 41 -0.97 -23.45 16.63
CA GLN A 41 -0.31 -22.33 15.96
C GLN A 41 1.14 -22.15 16.47
N SER A 42 1.91 -21.43 15.70
CA SER A 42 3.26 -20.95 16.03
C SER A 42 3.38 -19.50 15.62
N SER A 43 4.27 -18.72 16.24
CA SER A 43 4.65 -17.42 15.71
C SER A 43 5.20 -17.53 14.29
N ASN A 44 5.76 -18.67 13.92
CA ASN A 44 6.39 -18.91 12.63
C ASN A 44 5.39 -18.95 11.46
N ASP A 45 4.16 -19.40 11.67
CA ASP A 45 3.10 -19.36 10.66
C ASP A 45 2.15 -18.16 10.85
N VAL A 46 1.97 -17.69 12.09
CA VAL A 46 1.11 -16.53 12.40
C VAL A 46 1.68 -15.23 11.83
N ILE A 47 2.97 -14.93 12.05
CA ILE A 47 3.56 -13.65 11.65
C ILE A 47 3.61 -13.48 10.13
N PRO A 48 4.09 -14.44 9.32
CA PRO A 48 3.99 -14.34 7.86
C PRO A 48 2.54 -14.16 7.37
N SER A 49 1.60 -14.90 7.96
CA SER A 49 0.18 -14.75 7.62
C SER A 49 -0.34 -13.35 7.98
N ALA A 50 0.02 -12.81 9.15
CA ALA A 50 -0.37 -11.46 9.55
C ALA A 50 0.19 -10.37 8.61
N ILE A 51 1.42 -10.53 8.12
CA ILE A 51 2.02 -9.64 7.11
C ILE A 51 1.17 -9.65 5.84
N HIS A 52 0.84 -10.83 5.32
CA HIS A 52 0.03 -10.97 4.11
C HIS A 52 -1.38 -10.40 4.28
N ILE A 53 -2.06 -10.73 5.39
CA ILE A 53 -3.42 -10.26 5.68
C ILE A 53 -3.46 -8.74 5.80
N SER A 54 -2.59 -8.15 6.63
CA SER A 54 -2.56 -6.70 6.83
C SER A 54 -2.22 -5.94 5.55
N ALA A 55 -1.28 -6.46 4.76
CA ALA A 55 -0.92 -5.88 3.47
C ALA A 55 -2.08 -5.98 2.46
N ALA A 56 -2.75 -7.13 2.36
CA ALA A 56 -3.89 -7.31 1.47
C ALA A 56 -5.06 -6.38 1.83
N MET A 57 -5.34 -6.21 3.12
CA MET A 57 -6.37 -5.28 3.61
C MET A 57 -6.01 -3.83 3.28
N ALA A 58 -4.83 -3.36 3.65
CA ALA A 58 -4.39 -1.99 3.36
C ALA A 58 -4.36 -1.67 1.86
N VAL A 59 -3.93 -2.63 1.03
CA VAL A 59 -3.95 -2.48 -0.42
C VAL A 59 -5.38 -2.37 -0.95
N THR A 60 -6.28 -3.24 -0.49
CA THR A 60 -7.65 -3.32 -1.03
C THR A 60 -8.53 -2.19 -0.52
N GLU A 61 -8.43 -1.85 0.76
CA GLU A 61 -9.33 -0.89 1.42
C GLU A 61 -8.86 0.56 1.27
N GLU A 62 -7.56 0.81 1.14
CA GLU A 62 -7.00 2.17 1.15
C GLU A 62 -6.23 2.52 -0.12
N LEU A 63 -5.22 1.71 -0.50
CA LEU A 63 -4.28 2.08 -1.56
C LEU A 63 -4.93 2.08 -2.94
N LEU A 64 -5.58 0.98 -3.33
CA LEU A 64 -6.20 0.88 -4.65
C LEU A 64 -7.34 1.91 -4.85
N PRO A 65 -8.25 2.14 -3.89
CA PRO A 65 -9.24 3.20 -4.00
C PRO A 65 -8.64 4.60 -4.12
N SER A 66 -7.56 4.89 -3.39
CA SER A 66 -6.86 6.18 -3.47
C SER A 66 -6.21 6.42 -4.83
N LEU A 67 -5.57 5.40 -5.40
CA LEU A 67 -4.98 5.47 -6.74
C LEU A 67 -6.06 5.60 -7.82
N ASP A 68 -7.17 4.88 -7.70
CA ASP A 68 -8.32 4.99 -8.61
C ASP A 68 -8.91 6.40 -8.58
N TYR A 69 -9.08 6.97 -7.39
CA TYR A 69 -9.53 8.34 -7.23
C TYR A 69 -8.57 9.33 -7.91
N LEU A 70 -7.25 9.19 -7.70
CA LEU A 70 -6.25 10.05 -8.34
C LEU A 70 -6.31 9.95 -9.87
N ALA A 71 -6.35 8.73 -10.42
CA ALA A 71 -6.47 8.51 -11.86
C ALA A 71 -7.73 9.17 -12.42
N SER A 72 -8.87 8.99 -11.74
CA SER A 72 -10.17 9.57 -12.14
C SER A 72 -10.16 11.11 -12.11
N VAL A 73 -9.49 11.72 -11.12
CA VAL A 73 -9.31 13.18 -11.05
C VAL A 73 -8.46 13.68 -12.22
N LEU A 74 -7.37 12.99 -12.54
CA LEU A 74 -6.50 13.32 -13.68
C LEU A 74 -7.25 13.21 -15.00
N GLU A 75 -8.01 12.12 -15.22
CA GLU A 75 -8.86 11.92 -16.40
C GLU A 75 -9.93 13.02 -16.55
N LYS A 76 -10.59 13.37 -15.44
CA LYS A 76 -11.58 14.45 -15.41
C LYS A 76 -10.94 15.79 -15.75
N LYS A 77 -9.77 16.08 -15.17
CA LYS A 77 -9.02 17.32 -15.44
C LYS A 77 -8.55 17.39 -16.89
N ALA A 78 -8.04 16.28 -17.44
CA ALA A 78 -7.66 16.17 -18.83
C ALA A 78 -8.81 16.59 -19.76
N LYS A 79 -10.01 16.04 -19.55
CA LYS A 79 -11.20 16.42 -20.33
C LYS A 79 -11.51 17.92 -20.26
N GLN A 80 -11.32 18.57 -19.10
CA GLN A 80 -11.59 20.00 -18.93
C GLN A 80 -10.62 20.88 -19.71
N VAL A 81 -9.38 20.47 -19.85
CA VAL A 81 -8.31 21.23 -20.50
C VAL A 81 -7.95 20.73 -21.90
N GLY A 82 -8.77 19.88 -22.50
CA GLY A 82 -8.48 19.19 -23.76
C GLY A 82 -8.27 20.11 -25.00
N LYS A 83 -8.68 21.36 -24.91
CA LYS A 83 -8.47 22.35 -25.99
C LYS A 83 -7.22 23.22 -25.81
N VAL A 84 -6.55 23.10 -24.67
CA VAL A 84 -5.35 23.90 -24.38
C VAL A 84 -4.15 23.28 -25.07
N VAL A 85 -3.53 24.02 -25.98
CA VAL A 85 -2.30 23.67 -26.63
C VAL A 85 -1.12 24.24 -25.84
N LYS A 86 -0.09 23.44 -25.66
CA LYS A 86 1.15 23.82 -24.97
C LYS A 86 2.37 23.43 -25.77
N THR A 87 3.52 23.99 -25.43
CA THR A 87 4.81 23.55 -25.95
C THR A 87 5.18 22.20 -25.31
N GLY A 88 5.46 21.19 -26.13
CA GLY A 88 6.18 19.99 -25.69
C GLY A 88 7.67 20.32 -25.52
N ARG A 89 8.33 19.65 -24.57
CA ARG A 89 9.77 19.82 -24.33
C ARG A 89 10.49 18.49 -24.31
N THR A 90 11.68 18.46 -24.88
CA THR A 90 12.66 17.40 -24.70
C THR A 90 13.97 18.02 -24.25
N HIS A 91 14.62 17.45 -23.25
CA HIS A 91 15.82 18.05 -22.64
C HIS A 91 15.59 19.50 -22.14
N LEU A 92 14.38 19.82 -21.72
CA LEU A 92 13.91 21.17 -21.35
C LEU A 92 13.92 22.20 -22.48
N MET A 93 14.21 21.80 -23.73
CA MET A 93 14.17 22.64 -24.92
C MET A 93 12.82 22.51 -25.64
N ASP A 94 12.38 23.60 -26.26
CA ASP A 94 11.14 23.61 -27.02
C ASP A 94 11.15 22.55 -28.13
N ALA A 95 10.06 21.82 -28.22
CA ALA A 95 9.83 20.78 -29.21
C ALA A 95 8.46 20.99 -29.89
N MET A 96 7.78 19.91 -30.29
CA MET A 96 6.50 19.98 -30.97
C MET A 96 5.36 20.40 -30.02
N PRO A 97 4.32 21.09 -30.51
CA PRO A 97 3.13 21.36 -29.70
C PRO A 97 2.40 20.08 -29.36
N LEU A 98 1.79 20.07 -28.16
CA LEU A 98 0.90 19.03 -27.69
C LEU A 98 -0.29 19.64 -26.94
N ARG A 99 -1.32 18.87 -26.68
CA ARG A 99 -2.42 19.30 -25.85
C ARG A 99 -2.21 18.94 -24.39
N MET A 100 -2.70 19.77 -23.48
CA MET A 100 -2.61 19.57 -22.05
C MET A 100 -3.29 18.24 -21.61
N ASP A 101 -4.38 17.83 -22.29
CA ASP A 101 -5.05 16.55 -21.99
C ASP A 101 -4.19 15.32 -22.31
N GLN A 102 -3.28 15.43 -23.27
CA GLN A 102 -2.37 14.33 -23.61
C GLN A 102 -1.35 14.10 -22.48
N GLU A 103 -0.84 15.15 -21.87
CA GLU A 103 0.07 15.07 -20.72
C GLU A 103 -0.63 14.54 -19.46
N LEU A 104 -1.78 15.12 -19.10
CA LEU A 104 -2.55 14.65 -17.95
C LEU A 104 -3.07 13.23 -18.16
N GLY A 105 -3.48 12.88 -19.38
CA GLY A 105 -3.89 11.52 -19.75
C GLY A 105 -2.75 10.51 -19.63
N ALA A 106 -1.52 10.90 -19.95
CA ALA A 106 -0.34 10.05 -19.74
C ALA A 106 -0.12 9.75 -18.24
N TRP A 107 -0.28 10.75 -17.37
CA TRP A 107 -0.20 10.55 -15.92
C TRP A 107 -1.32 9.64 -15.40
N ALA A 108 -2.55 9.83 -15.86
CA ALA A 108 -3.67 8.94 -15.51
C ALA A 108 -3.38 7.50 -15.94
N THR A 109 -2.87 7.29 -17.15
CA THR A 109 -2.49 5.97 -17.65
C THR A 109 -1.38 5.34 -16.78
N GLN A 110 -0.40 6.14 -16.35
CA GLN A 110 0.68 5.68 -15.47
C GLN A 110 0.11 5.15 -14.15
N ILE A 111 -0.81 5.89 -13.51
CA ILE A 111 -1.47 5.46 -12.27
C ILE A 111 -2.38 4.22 -12.51
N ARG A 112 -3.10 4.15 -13.62
CA ARG A 112 -3.89 2.95 -13.98
C ARG A 112 -3.02 1.70 -14.12
N ASN A 113 -1.86 1.84 -14.72
CA ASN A 113 -0.89 0.75 -14.82
C ASN A 113 -0.34 0.34 -13.45
N ASP A 114 -0.12 1.30 -12.53
CA ASP A 114 0.31 1.00 -11.16
C ASP A 114 -0.77 0.24 -10.37
N ILE A 115 -2.04 0.61 -10.52
CA ILE A 115 -3.18 -0.15 -9.97
C ILE A 115 -3.15 -1.60 -10.46
N GLN A 116 -2.92 -1.84 -11.75
CA GLN A 116 -2.85 -3.21 -12.30
C GLN A 116 -1.69 -4.00 -11.72
N ARG A 117 -0.50 -3.38 -11.59
CA ARG A 117 0.69 -4.02 -10.98
C ARG A 117 0.42 -4.44 -9.55
N ILE A 118 -0.09 -3.53 -8.72
CA ILE A 118 -0.38 -3.78 -7.31
C ILE A 118 -1.49 -4.85 -7.17
N SER A 119 -2.56 -4.75 -7.97
CA SER A 119 -3.65 -5.74 -7.97
C SER A 119 -3.16 -7.15 -8.33
N GLY A 120 -2.15 -7.25 -9.18
CA GLY A 120 -1.53 -8.52 -9.55
C GLY A 120 -0.92 -9.29 -8.38
N VAL A 121 -0.45 -8.58 -7.34
CA VAL A 121 0.17 -9.19 -6.15
C VAL A 121 -0.87 -9.76 -5.18
N LEU A 122 -2.13 -9.29 -5.21
CA LEU A 122 -3.17 -9.72 -4.25
C LEU A 122 -3.38 -11.23 -4.22
N LYS A 123 -3.25 -11.91 -5.37
CA LYS A 123 -3.34 -13.37 -5.45
C LYS A 123 -2.28 -14.07 -4.58
N ASN A 124 -1.06 -13.54 -4.59
CA ASN A 124 0.06 -14.09 -3.82
C ASN A 124 -0.10 -13.74 -2.33
N LEU A 125 -0.52 -12.51 -2.00
CA LEU A 125 -0.86 -12.11 -0.63
C LEU A 125 -1.99 -12.97 -0.03
N GLY A 126 -2.91 -13.47 -0.85
CA GLY A 126 -3.97 -14.36 -0.40
C GLY A 126 -3.49 -15.74 0.06
N ALA A 127 -2.25 -16.13 -0.22
CA ALA A 127 -1.68 -17.42 0.21
C ALA A 127 -1.06 -17.28 1.62
N LEU A 128 -1.61 -18.02 2.60
CA LEU A 128 -1.24 -17.88 4.01
C LEU A 128 -0.38 -19.04 4.49
N ALA A 129 0.62 -18.75 5.31
CA ALA A 129 1.46 -19.72 6.02
C ALA A 129 0.70 -20.44 7.15
N GLN A 130 -0.45 -19.89 7.57
CA GLN A 130 -1.23 -20.39 8.72
C GLN A 130 -1.65 -21.83 8.52
N GLY A 131 -1.31 -22.68 9.48
CA GLY A 131 -1.49 -24.14 9.44
C GLY A 131 -0.19 -24.91 9.28
N GLY A 132 0.92 -24.26 8.90
CA GLY A 132 2.24 -24.89 8.83
C GLY A 132 2.90 -25.08 10.19
N THR A 133 2.42 -24.39 11.20
CA THR A 133 2.92 -24.40 12.59
C THR A 133 4.40 -24.03 12.67
N ALA A 134 5.21 -24.80 13.39
CA ALA A 134 6.59 -24.43 13.70
C ALA A 134 7.54 -24.42 12.49
N VAL A 135 7.41 -25.38 11.57
CA VAL A 135 8.38 -25.59 10.48
C VAL A 135 7.74 -25.96 9.13
N GLY A 136 6.43 -25.89 9.02
CA GLY A 136 5.72 -26.19 7.77
C GLY A 136 5.09 -27.58 7.68
N THR A 137 5.27 -28.42 8.70
CA THR A 137 4.73 -29.79 8.74
C THR A 137 3.29 -29.87 9.25
N GLY A 138 2.78 -28.78 9.83
CA GLY A 138 1.45 -28.76 10.46
C GLY A 138 1.38 -29.56 11.77
N ILE A 139 2.52 -29.83 12.41
CA ILE A 139 2.56 -30.63 13.65
C ILE A 139 1.67 -29.98 14.73
N ASN A 140 0.90 -30.80 15.44
CA ASN A 140 -0.06 -30.42 16.48
C ASN A 140 -1.24 -29.57 16.02
N ALA A 141 -1.42 -29.32 14.74
CA ALA A 141 -2.62 -28.68 14.19
C ALA A 141 -3.56 -29.72 13.54
N HIS A 142 -4.86 -29.44 13.56
CA HIS A 142 -5.83 -30.20 12.79
C HIS A 142 -5.55 -30.01 11.28
N SER A 143 -5.67 -31.06 10.48
CA SER A 143 -5.35 -31.02 9.04
C SER A 143 -6.11 -29.95 8.24
N GLU A 144 -7.31 -29.57 8.67
CA GLU A 144 -8.13 -28.54 8.04
C GLU A 144 -7.91 -27.12 8.64
N PHE A 145 -7.05 -26.98 9.65
CA PHE A 145 -6.93 -25.73 10.40
C PHE A 145 -6.60 -24.56 9.50
N GLY A 146 -5.54 -24.65 8.70
CA GLY A 146 -5.14 -23.56 7.78
C GLY A 146 -6.24 -23.17 6.78
N ALA A 147 -6.89 -24.15 6.17
CA ALA A 147 -7.98 -23.92 5.23
C ALA A 147 -9.19 -23.25 5.89
N ARG A 148 -9.54 -23.66 7.12
CA ARG A 148 -10.65 -23.08 7.88
C ARG A 148 -10.34 -21.63 8.30
N VAL A 149 -9.11 -21.34 8.72
CA VAL A 149 -8.69 -19.96 9.06
C VAL A 149 -8.77 -19.09 7.82
N ALA A 150 -8.23 -19.53 6.68
CA ALA A 150 -8.29 -18.78 5.43
C ALA A 150 -9.75 -18.49 4.99
N SER A 151 -10.64 -19.51 5.09
CA SER A 151 -12.06 -19.32 4.80
C SER A 151 -12.71 -18.29 5.72
N ARG A 152 -12.45 -18.36 7.02
CA ARG A 152 -13.00 -17.39 8.00
C ARG A 152 -12.50 -15.96 7.77
N LEU A 153 -11.23 -15.82 7.40
CA LEU A 153 -10.67 -14.53 7.02
C LEU A 153 -11.33 -13.98 5.75
N THR A 154 -11.55 -14.84 4.75
CA THR A 154 -12.27 -14.46 3.54
C THR A 154 -13.69 -13.99 3.84
N ASP A 155 -14.44 -14.74 4.67
CA ASP A 155 -15.80 -14.37 5.08
C ASP A 155 -15.84 -13.03 5.83
N HIS A 156 -14.81 -12.75 6.63
CA HIS A 156 -14.75 -11.54 7.46
C HIS A 156 -14.30 -10.29 6.69
N THR A 157 -13.36 -10.44 5.76
CA THR A 157 -12.72 -9.32 5.06
C THR A 157 -13.24 -9.11 3.65
N GLY A 158 -13.88 -10.12 3.05
CA GLY A 158 -14.23 -10.11 1.63
C GLY A 158 -13.03 -10.31 0.69
N ILE A 159 -11.81 -10.47 1.22
CA ILE A 159 -10.58 -10.70 0.45
C ILE A 159 -10.35 -12.22 0.36
N PRO A 160 -10.08 -12.77 -0.84
CA PRO A 160 -9.91 -14.21 -0.99
C PRO A 160 -8.56 -14.68 -0.41
N PHE A 161 -8.62 -15.35 0.74
CA PHE A 161 -7.48 -16.02 1.36
C PHE A 161 -7.55 -17.54 1.14
N ARG A 162 -6.40 -18.19 1.09
CA ARG A 162 -6.23 -19.63 0.97
C ARG A 162 -4.99 -20.09 1.72
N SER A 163 -4.90 -21.39 2.03
CA SER A 163 -3.64 -21.97 2.47
C SER A 163 -2.59 -21.85 1.37
N ALA A 164 -1.34 -21.61 1.75
CA ALA A 164 -0.22 -21.65 0.82
C ALA A 164 -0.05 -23.05 0.23
N ASP A 165 0.44 -23.14 -1.01
CA ASP A 165 0.72 -24.41 -1.67
C ASP A 165 1.88 -25.17 -1.01
N SER A 166 2.79 -24.43 -0.36
CA SER A 166 3.88 -24.92 0.46
C SER A 166 4.01 -24.11 1.74
N TYR A 167 3.67 -24.69 2.87
CA TYR A 167 3.92 -24.06 4.16
C TYR A 167 5.41 -23.85 4.46
N PHE A 168 6.27 -24.72 3.90
CA PHE A 168 7.73 -24.59 4.07
C PHE A 168 8.25 -23.30 3.46
N GLU A 169 7.80 -23.00 2.23
CA GLU A 169 8.14 -21.76 1.54
C GLU A 169 7.52 -20.56 2.26
N ALA A 170 6.22 -20.58 2.54
CA ALA A 170 5.47 -19.48 3.12
C ALA A 170 5.95 -19.07 4.54
N ILE A 171 6.56 -19.99 5.30
CA ILE A 171 7.16 -19.71 6.60
C ILE A 171 8.59 -19.15 6.45
N SER A 172 9.37 -19.67 5.50
CA SER A 172 10.80 -19.35 5.38
C SER A 172 11.11 -18.17 4.49
N CYS A 173 10.18 -17.73 3.63
CA CYS A 173 10.38 -16.68 2.64
C CYS A 173 9.37 -15.54 2.80
N GLN A 174 9.77 -14.35 2.40
CA GLN A 174 8.94 -13.14 2.40
C GLN A 174 8.86 -12.51 0.99
N ASP A 175 8.95 -13.34 -0.04
CA ASP A 175 9.07 -12.90 -1.44
C ASP A 175 7.86 -12.09 -1.89
N THR A 176 6.65 -12.47 -1.45
CA THR A 176 5.43 -11.72 -1.75
C THR A 176 5.42 -10.32 -1.12
N ALA A 177 5.95 -10.16 0.09
CA ALA A 177 6.08 -8.85 0.71
C ALA A 177 7.10 -7.99 -0.03
N VAL A 178 8.21 -8.58 -0.51
CA VAL A 178 9.21 -7.91 -1.35
C VAL A 178 8.62 -7.52 -2.69
N GLU A 179 7.84 -8.40 -3.33
CA GLU A 179 7.12 -8.11 -4.58
C GLU A 179 6.20 -6.90 -4.41
N LEU A 180 5.35 -6.89 -3.38
CA LEU A 180 4.48 -5.75 -3.08
C LEU A 180 5.28 -4.47 -2.88
N SER A 181 6.33 -4.51 -2.08
CA SER A 181 7.22 -3.36 -1.84
C SER A 181 7.81 -2.83 -3.15
N GLY A 182 8.20 -3.71 -4.07
CA GLY A 182 8.67 -3.34 -5.41
C GLY A 182 7.61 -2.62 -6.25
N GLN A 183 6.35 -3.07 -6.19
CA GLN A 183 5.25 -2.42 -6.91
C GLN A 183 4.90 -1.05 -6.29
N ILE A 184 4.90 -0.95 -4.96
CA ILE A 184 4.72 0.33 -4.25
C ILE A 184 5.85 1.31 -4.61
N LYS A 185 7.10 0.84 -4.68
CA LYS A 185 8.23 1.66 -5.13
C LYS A 185 8.02 2.17 -6.56
N THR A 186 7.50 1.36 -7.46
CA THR A 186 7.18 1.78 -8.83
C THR A 186 6.14 2.91 -8.82
N THR A 187 5.10 2.78 -8.01
CA THR A 187 4.08 3.81 -7.81
C THR A 187 4.67 5.10 -7.22
N ALA A 188 5.56 4.98 -6.24
CA ALA A 188 6.27 6.13 -5.67
C ALA A 188 7.07 6.89 -6.75
N VAL A 189 7.76 6.19 -7.64
CA VAL A 189 8.47 6.82 -8.78
C VAL A 189 7.49 7.51 -9.73
N SER A 190 6.32 6.93 -10.00
CA SER A 190 5.26 7.56 -10.80
C SER A 190 4.78 8.87 -10.15
N LEU A 191 4.48 8.83 -8.86
CA LEU A 191 4.03 10.00 -8.10
C LEU A 191 5.11 11.09 -8.02
N MET A 192 6.36 10.71 -7.81
CA MET A 192 7.51 11.61 -7.82
C MET A 192 7.63 12.34 -9.16
N LYS A 193 7.52 11.61 -10.27
CA LYS A 193 7.57 12.18 -11.63
C LYS A 193 6.44 13.18 -11.84
N ILE A 194 5.20 12.80 -11.58
CA ILE A 194 4.03 13.67 -11.73
C ILE A 194 4.15 14.93 -10.87
N SER A 195 4.59 14.78 -9.62
CA SER A 195 4.75 15.90 -8.70
C SER A 195 5.86 16.86 -9.13
N ASN A 196 6.97 16.35 -9.63
CA ASN A 196 8.03 17.20 -10.18
C ASN A 196 7.58 17.94 -11.44
N ASP A 197 6.83 17.30 -12.34
CA ASP A 197 6.27 17.98 -13.51
C ASP A 197 5.32 19.12 -13.08
N LEU A 198 4.42 18.87 -12.14
CA LEU A 198 3.53 19.90 -11.59
C LEU A 198 4.31 21.08 -10.99
N ARG A 199 5.40 20.82 -10.27
CA ARG A 199 6.26 21.86 -9.69
C ARG A 199 6.93 22.70 -10.78
N TRP A 200 7.48 22.06 -11.82
CA TRP A 200 8.07 22.76 -12.95
C TRP A 200 7.05 23.60 -13.70
N MET A 201 5.90 23.05 -14.05
CA MET A 201 4.83 23.73 -14.78
C MET A 201 4.27 24.93 -14.00
N ASN A 202 4.26 24.87 -12.65
CA ASN A 202 3.82 25.95 -11.77
C ASN A 202 4.94 26.95 -11.43
N SER A 203 6.16 26.73 -11.88
CA SER A 203 7.29 27.59 -11.55
C SER A 203 7.13 29.03 -12.11
N GLY A 204 7.54 30.00 -11.38
CA GLY A 204 7.44 31.42 -11.82
C GLY A 204 6.88 32.31 -10.74
N PRO A 205 6.05 33.32 -11.12
CA PRO A 205 5.42 33.54 -12.43
C PRO A 205 6.27 34.25 -13.49
N LEU A 206 7.38 34.89 -13.13
CA LEU A 206 8.13 35.73 -14.07
C LEU A 206 9.32 35.03 -14.72
N SER A 207 10.05 34.21 -13.95
CA SER A 207 11.30 33.57 -14.40
C SER A 207 11.20 32.04 -14.44
N GLY A 208 10.01 31.49 -14.34
CA GLY A 208 9.74 30.04 -14.48
C GLY A 208 8.90 29.75 -15.72
N LEU A 209 8.40 28.51 -15.83
CA LEU A 209 7.60 28.06 -16.95
C LEU A 209 6.19 28.68 -16.95
N ALA A 210 5.60 28.86 -15.79
CA ALA A 210 4.27 29.49 -15.59
C ALA A 210 3.16 28.90 -16.49
N GLU A 211 3.20 27.61 -16.77
CA GLU A 211 2.21 26.94 -17.63
C GLU A 211 0.89 26.67 -16.92
N ILE A 212 0.94 26.47 -15.60
CA ILE A 212 -0.23 26.26 -14.74
C ILE A 212 -0.10 27.11 -13.48
N THR A 213 -1.25 27.32 -12.82
CA THR A 213 -1.29 27.92 -11.49
C THR A 213 -1.98 26.95 -10.54
N LEU A 214 -1.23 26.43 -9.58
CA LEU A 214 -1.78 25.59 -8.50
C LEU A 214 -2.48 26.46 -7.45
N LYS A 215 -3.51 25.90 -6.82
CA LYS A 215 -4.26 26.62 -5.79
C LYS A 215 -3.35 26.91 -4.58
N PRO A 216 -3.28 28.17 -4.11
CA PRO A 216 -2.57 28.49 -2.87
C PRO A 216 -3.28 27.83 -1.68
N VAL A 217 -2.51 27.14 -0.84
CA VAL A 217 -3.04 26.47 0.36
C VAL A 217 -2.39 26.98 1.65
N GLN A 218 -1.25 27.67 1.55
CA GLN A 218 -0.57 28.33 2.68
C GLN A 218 0.35 29.44 2.18
N PRO A 219 0.76 30.40 3.05
CA PRO A 219 1.80 31.36 2.74
C PRO A 219 3.12 30.64 2.39
N GLY A 220 3.80 31.12 1.32
CA GLY A 220 5.03 30.48 0.83
C GLY A 220 6.32 31.04 1.45
N SER A 221 6.25 32.21 2.11
CA SER A 221 7.41 32.87 2.68
C SER A 221 6.99 33.88 3.74
N SER A 222 7.81 34.03 4.78
CA SER A 222 7.64 35.09 5.80
C SER A 222 8.15 36.47 5.37
N ILE A 223 9.05 36.52 4.38
CA ILE A 223 9.72 37.77 3.94
C ILE A 223 9.35 38.16 2.51
N MET A 224 8.64 37.34 1.77
CA MET A 224 8.21 37.59 0.38
C MET A 224 6.69 37.51 0.30
N PRO A 225 5.94 38.60 0.57
CA PRO A 225 4.48 38.60 0.49
C PRO A 225 3.99 38.19 -0.90
N GLY A 226 3.00 37.36 -0.95
CA GLY A 226 2.43 36.85 -2.22
C GLY A 226 3.18 35.69 -2.86
N LYS A 227 4.33 35.26 -2.33
CA LYS A 227 4.97 34.00 -2.79
C LYS A 227 4.14 32.79 -2.36
N VAL A 228 3.81 31.92 -3.30
CA VAL A 228 3.06 30.69 -3.09
C VAL A 228 3.89 29.50 -3.57
N ASN A 229 4.19 28.58 -2.67
CA ASN A 229 4.92 27.36 -3.00
C ASN A 229 3.94 26.23 -3.39
N PRO A 230 4.33 25.30 -4.28
CA PRO A 230 3.54 24.14 -4.67
C PRO A 230 3.62 23.03 -3.59
N VAL A 231 3.15 23.32 -2.38
CA VAL A 231 3.40 22.52 -1.17
C VAL A 231 2.83 21.09 -1.23
N ILE A 232 1.71 20.88 -1.94
CA ILE A 232 1.16 19.50 -2.08
C ILE A 232 2.09 18.63 -2.94
N PRO A 233 2.51 19.03 -4.16
CA PRO A 233 3.53 18.27 -4.89
C PRO A 233 4.85 18.13 -4.13
N GLU A 234 5.27 19.12 -3.34
CA GLU A 234 6.47 19.00 -2.49
C GLU A 234 6.30 17.92 -1.42
N ALA A 235 5.16 17.90 -0.73
CA ALA A 235 4.86 16.85 0.26
C ALA A 235 4.86 15.45 -0.36
N VAL A 236 4.28 15.30 -1.57
CA VAL A 236 4.29 14.02 -2.29
C VAL A 236 5.73 13.60 -2.63
N THR A 237 6.59 14.51 -3.10
CA THR A 237 8.00 14.16 -3.40
C THR A 237 8.82 13.80 -2.16
N MET A 238 8.42 14.25 -0.97
CA MET A 238 9.05 13.83 0.29
C MET A 238 8.57 12.48 0.79
N ALA A 239 7.32 12.10 0.47
CA ALA A 239 6.74 10.82 0.89
C ALA A 239 7.07 9.67 -0.06
N ALA A 240 7.29 9.96 -1.34
CA ALA A 240 7.61 9.00 -2.38
C ALA A 240 9.12 8.69 -2.42
#